data_25629415cfa910f4267b0e345ed8358d
#
_entry.id   25629415cfa910f4267b0e345ed8358d
#
_cell.length_a   1.000
_cell.length_b   1.000
_cell.length_c   1.000
_cell.angle_alpha   90.00
_cell.angle_beta   90.00
_cell.angle_gamma   90.00
#
_symmetry.space_group_name_H-M   'P 1'
#
loop_
_entity.id
_entity.type
_entity.pdbx_description
1 polymer ?
#
loop_
_entity_poly.entity_id
_entity_poly.type
_entity_poly.pdbx_seq_one_letter_code
_entity_poly.pdbx_strand_id
1 'polypeptide(L)'
;MDIIGSALTDIVSITISAFENDDAETAKKVEPIEEVVDNLRNELKSRHIRRLQEGKCTIELGFIFSDLLTNYERVADHCSNIAIYLIQGDNFEAHEYINHIKGEEFNRQYEQCCKKYLLPV
;
A
#
# COMPACT_ATOMS: atom_id res chain seq x y z
N MET A 1 10.70 7.10 5.53
CA MET A 1 10.88 5.66 5.22
C MET A 1 10.26 4.73 6.27
N ASP A 2 10.35 5.08 7.55
CA ASP A 2 9.82 4.23 8.63
C ASP A 2 8.31 4.03 8.56
N ILE A 3 7.57 5.06 8.15
CA ILE A 3 6.11 5.00 8.08
C ILE A 3 5.64 4.08 6.95
N ILE A 4 6.25 4.19 5.77
CA ILE A 4 5.90 3.29 4.66
C ILE A 4 6.33 1.86 4.97
N GLY A 5 7.48 1.68 5.63
CA GLY A 5 7.93 0.37 6.08
C GLY A 5 6.96 -0.27 7.07
N SER A 6 6.43 0.53 8.00
CA SER A 6 5.41 0.08 8.96
C SER A 6 4.12 -0.34 8.25
N ALA A 7 3.67 0.46 7.28
CA ALA A 7 2.47 0.13 6.50
C ALA A 7 2.67 -1.17 5.72
N LEU A 8 3.84 -1.37 5.13
CA LEU A 8 4.16 -2.61 4.41
C LEU A 8 4.21 -3.83 5.32
N THR A 9 4.80 -3.68 6.50
CA THR A 9 4.81 -4.76 7.49
C THR A 9 3.39 -5.16 7.86
N ASP A 10 2.52 -4.18 8.08
CA ASP A 10 1.13 -4.44 8.41
C ASP A 10 0.38 -5.11 7.27
N ILE A 11 0.55 -4.63 6.03
CA ILE A 11 -0.15 -5.22 4.87
C ILE A 11 0.30 -6.66 4.63
N VAL A 12 1.59 -6.96 4.77
CA VAL A 12 2.10 -8.32 4.62
C VAL A 12 1.55 -9.23 5.72
N SER A 13 1.56 -8.77 6.97
CA SER A 13 1.02 -9.53 8.11
C SER A 13 -0.46 -9.85 7.94
N ILE A 14 -1.25 -8.86 7.53
CA ILE A 14 -2.69 -9.04 7.30
C ILE A 14 -2.92 -10.02 6.15
N THR A 15 -2.15 -9.90 5.07
CA THR A 15 -2.28 -10.78 3.90
C THR A 15 -1.95 -12.22 4.27
N ILE A 16 -0.87 -12.46 5.00
CA ILE A 16 -0.48 -13.79 5.44
C ILE A 16 -1.55 -14.39 6.34
N SER A 17 -2.04 -13.62 7.30
CA SER A 17 -3.09 -14.06 8.22
C SER A 17 -4.36 -14.44 7.46
N ALA A 18 -4.78 -13.60 6.50
CA ALA A 18 -5.96 -13.87 5.68
C ALA A 18 -5.77 -15.15 4.86
N PHE A 19 -4.59 -15.35 4.29
CA PHE A 19 -4.29 -16.51 3.47
C PHE A 19 -4.29 -17.80 4.31
N GLU A 20 -3.63 -17.80 5.46
CA GLU A 20 -3.53 -18.96 6.34
C GLU A 20 -4.90 -19.39 6.88
N ASN A 21 -5.78 -18.44 7.17
CA ASN A 21 -7.09 -18.69 7.76
C ASN A 21 -8.22 -18.70 6.74
N ASP A 22 -7.91 -18.47 5.46
CA ASP A 22 -8.90 -18.36 4.39
C ASP A 22 -10.01 -17.36 4.76
N ASP A 23 -9.60 -16.19 5.27
CA ASP A 23 -10.49 -15.20 5.86
C ASP A 23 -10.67 -13.99 4.94
N ALA A 24 -11.79 -13.98 4.20
CA ALA A 24 -12.11 -12.90 3.27
C ALA A 24 -12.33 -11.56 3.98
N GLU A 25 -12.85 -11.57 5.20
CA GLU A 25 -13.08 -10.33 5.94
C GLU A 25 -11.75 -9.65 6.32
N THR A 26 -10.74 -10.44 6.72
CA THR A 26 -9.40 -9.92 6.98
C THR A 26 -8.76 -9.43 5.67
N ALA A 27 -8.96 -10.14 4.57
CA ALA A 27 -8.43 -9.75 3.27
C ALA A 27 -8.96 -8.39 2.79
N LYS A 28 -10.17 -8.03 3.16
CA LYS A 28 -10.74 -6.72 2.80
C LYS A 28 -9.99 -5.54 3.41
N LYS A 29 -9.19 -5.77 4.43
CA LYS A 29 -8.38 -4.71 5.07
C LYS A 29 -7.12 -4.37 4.27
N VAL A 30 -6.75 -5.19 3.29
CA VAL A 30 -5.52 -5.01 2.52
C VAL A 30 -5.62 -3.82 1.55
N GLU A 31 -6.73 -3.69 0.83
CA GLU A 31 -6.89 -2.63 -0.18
C GLU A 31 -6.75 -1.21 0.38
N PRO A 32 -7.38 -0.85 1.52
CA PRO A 32 -7.16 0.48 2.08
C PRO A 32 -5.70 0.78 2.41
N ILE A 33 -4.95 -0.20 2.91
CA ILE A 33 -3.54 -0.03 3.24
C ILE A 33 -2.72 0.10 1.95
N GLU A 34 -3.04 -0.70 0.92
CA GLU A 34 -2.38 -0.63 -0.39
C GLU A 34 -2.52 0.78 -0.99
N GLU A 35 -3.71 1.35 -0.95
CA GLU A 35 -3.95 2.70 -1.44
C GLU A 35 -3.13 3.73 -0.67
N VAL A 36 -3.01 3.59 0.65
CA VAL A 36 -2.18 4.46 1.47
C VAL A 36 -0.70 4.31 1.12
N VAL A 37 -0.22 3.08 0.90
CA VAL A 37 1.16 2.82 0.48
C VAL A 37 1.45 3.53 -0.84
N ASP A 38 0.52 3.46 -1.80
CA ASP A 38 0.67 4.12 -3.09
C ASP A 38 0.78 5.64 -2.93
N ASN A 39 -0.06 6.23 -2.08
CA ASN A 39 -0.02 7.66 -1.79
C ASN A 39 1.27 8.06 -1.09
N LEU A 40 1.74 7.26 -0.12
CA LEU A 40 3.00 7.50 0.58
C LEU A 40 4.18 7.44 -0.38
N ARG A 41 4.17 6.47 -1.29
CA ARG A 41 5.20 6.36 -2.32
C ARG A 41 5.28 7.63 -3.15
N ASN A 42 4.13 8.12 -3.62
CA ASN A 42 4.07 9.32 -4.45
C ASN A 42 4.57 10.55 -3.69
N GLU A 43 4.17 10.71 -2.44
CA GLU A 43 4.61 11.83 -1.60
C GLU A 43 6.11 11.76 -1.31
N LEU A 44 6.63 10.59 -0.99
CA LEU A 44 8.06 10.42 -0.73
C LEU A 44 8.89 10.69 -1.97
N LYS A 45 8.39 10.28 -3.14
CA LYS A 45 9.04 10.56 -4.42
C LYS A 45 9.09 12.06 -4.69
N SER A 46 8.01 12.78 -4.44
CA SER A 46 7.96 14.25 -4.61
C SER A 46 8.94 14.94 -3.68
N ARG A 47 9.00 14.53 -2.43
CA ARG A 47 9.96 15.09 -1.45
C ARG A 47 11.40 14.82 -1.85
N HIS A 48 11.67 13.65 -2.42
CA HIS A 48 13.00 13.30 -2.88
C HIS A 48 13.44 14.17 -4.08
N ILE A 49 12.56 14.39 -5.05
CA ILE A 49 12.83 15.26 -6.18
C ILE A 49 13.17 16.67 -5.69
N ARG A 50 12.43 17.17 -4.72
CA ARG A 50 12.70 18.47 -4.11
C ARG A 50 14.11 18.53 -3.48
N ARG A 51 14.49 17.46 -2.75
CA ARG A 51 15.84 17.40 -2.15
C ARG A 51 16.94 17.39 -3.20
N LEU A 52 16.73 16.71 -4.32
CA LEU A 52 17.67 16.72 -5.44
C LEU A 52 17.82 18.13 -6.02
N GLN A 53 16.72 18.84 -6.21
CA GLN A 53 16.73 20.21 -6.75
C GLN A 53 17.43 21.19 -5.79
N GLU A 54 17.32 20.97 -4.50
CA GLU A 54 17.95 21.79 -3.47
C GLU A 54 19.42 21.39 -3.19
N GLY A 55 19.92 20.36 -3.85
CA GLY A 55 21.30 19.89 -3.65
C GLY A 55 21.54 19.15 -2.34
N LYS A 56 20.46 18.67 -1.68
CA LYS A 56 20.54 17.99 -0.40
C LYS A 56 20.69 16.47 -0.51
N CYS A 57 20.72 15.96 -1.72
CA CYS A 57 20.81 14.51 -1.97
C CYS A 57 21.62 14.27 -3.24
N THR A 58 22.38 13.17 -3.27
CA THR A 58 23.10 12.78 -4.48
C THR A 58 22.22 12.00 -5.44
N ILE A 59 22.56 12.02 -6.72
CA ILE A 59 21.85 11.26 -7.75
C ILE A 59 21.92 9.76 -7.45
N GLU A 60 23.06 9.26 -6.98
CA GLU A 60 23.22 7.84 -6.63
C GLU A 60 22.28 7.39 -5.53
N LEU A 61 22.18 8.17 -4.45
CA LEU A 61 21.21 7.91 -3.38
C LEU A 61 19.78 8.00 -3.88
N GLY A 62 19.55 8.88 -4.86
CA GLY A 62 18.25 9.03 -5.50
C GLY A 62 17.80 7.77 -6.23
N PHE A 63 18.69 7.13 -6.96
CA PHE A 63 18.39 5.86 -7.64
C PHE A 63 18.07 4.75 -6.64
N ILE A 64 18.87 4.64 -5.58
CA ILE A 64 18.63 3.64 -4.53
C ILE A 64 17.26 3.86 -3.88
N PHE A 65 16.94 5.10 -3.55
CA PHE A 65 15.66 5.46 -2.94
C PHE A 65 14.49 5.14 -3.86
N SER A 66 14.61 5.47 -5.15
CA SER A 66 13.58 5.20 -6.15
C SER A 66 13.33 3.70 -6.32
N ASP A 67 14.41 2.90 -6.37
CA ASP A 67 14.30 1.44 -6.48
C ASP A 67 13.61 0.87 -5.24
N LEU A 68 13.94 1.37 -4.06
CA LEU A 68 13.34 0.93 -2.82
C LEU A 68 11.83 1.19 -2.81
N LEU A 69 11.42 2.39 -3.22
CA LEU A 69 10.01 2.75 -3.32
C LEU A 69 9.26 1.87 -4.33
N THR A 70 9.89 1.57 -5.46
CA THR A 70 9.31 0.69 -6.48
C THR A 70 9.10 -0.72 -5.93
N ASN A 71 10.07 -1.24 -5.20
CA ASN A 71 9.96 -2.56 -4.59
C ASN A 71 8.89 -2.59 -3.50
N TYR A 72 8.75 -1.54 -2.73
CA TYR A 72 7.69 -1.42 -1.73
C TYR A 72 6.31 -1.45 -2.39
N GLU A 73 6.14 -0.73 -3.50
CA GLU A 73 4.90 -0.75 -4.26
C GLU A 73 4.58 -2.15 -4.76
N ARG A 74 5.58 -2.87 -5.28
CA ARG A 74 5.39 -4.24 -5.77
C ARG A 74 4.93 -5.18 -4.67
N VAL A 75 5.51 -5.07 -3.47
CA VAL A 75 5.09 -5.88 -2.33
C VAL A 75 3.62 -5.61 -2.01
N ALA A 76 3.22 -4.35 -1.92
CA ALA A 76 1.84 -3.97 -1.65
C ALA A 76 0.89 -4.47 -2.74
N ASP A 77 1.30 -4.37 -4.01
CA ASP A 77 0.51 -4.84 -5.15
C ASP A 77 0.28 -6.35 -5.10
N HIS A 78 1.33 -7.11 -4.78
CA HIS A 78 1.19 -8.57 -4.62
C HIS A 78 0.25 -8.92 -3.48
N CYS A 79 0.32 -8.21 -2.36
CA CYS A 79 -0.61 -8.39 -1.25
C CYS A 79 -2.04 -8.11 -1.67
N SER A 80 -2.25 -7.04 -2.43
CA SER A 80 -3.56 -6.69 -2.98
C SER A 80 -4.10 -7.82 -3.86
N ASN A 81 -3.29 -8.37 -4.76
CA ASN A 81 -3.69 -9.46 -5.65
C ASN A 81 -4.07 -10.70 -4.87
N ILE A 82 -3.31 -11.06 -3.84
CA ILE A 82 -3.63 -12.20 -2.98
C ILE A 82 -4.96 -11.96 -2.25
N ALA A 83 -5.17 -10.77 -1.72
CA ALA A 83 -6.39 -10.42 -1.01
C ALA A 83 -7.61 -10.50 -1.91
N ILE A 84 -7.51 -9.98 -3.13
CA ILE A 84 -8.59 -10.03 -4.11
C ILE A 84 -8.93 -11.48 -4.45
N TYR A 85 -7.90 -12.31 -4.65
CA TYR A 85 -8.10 -13.74 -4.90
C TYR A 85 -8.86 -14.42 -3.76
N LEU A 86 -8.50 -14.14 -2.52
CA LEU A 86 -9.16 -14.73 -1.35
C LEU A 86 -10.64 -14.32 -1.23
N ILE A 87 -10.96 -13.09 -1.62
CA ILE A 87 -12.32 -12.57 -1.54
C ILE A 87 -13.20 -13.13 -2.64
N GLN A 88 -12.69 -13.18 -3.88
CA GLN A 88 -13.46 -13.59 -5.06
C GLN A 88 -13.42 -15.09 -5.32
N GLY A 89 -12.38 -15.78 -4.86
CA GLY A 89 -12.19 -17.18 -5.18
C GLY A 89 -11.98 -17.39 -6.67
N ASP A 90 -12.49 -18.51 -7.20
CA ASP A 90 -12.31 -18.89 -8.60
C ASP A 90 -13.18 -18.09 -9.59
N ASN A 91 -14.17 -17.35 -9.08
CA ASN A 91 -15.05 -16.50 -9.88
C ASN A 91 -14.56 -15.06 -9.90
N PHE A 92 -13.32 -14.87 -10.20
CA PHE A 92 -12.63 -13.60 -10.07
C PHE A 92 -13.07 -12.61 -11.17
N GLU A 93 -13.73 -11.52 -10.76
CA GLU A 93 -13.96 -10.35 -11.59
C GLU A 93 -13.44 -9.11 -10.86
N ALA A 94 -12.19 -8.79 -11.12
CA ALA A 94 -11.46 -7.75 -10.39
C ALA A 94 -12.15 -6.39 -10.47
N HIS A 95 -12.71 -6.04 -11.62
CA HIS A 95 -13.35 -4.74 -11.81
C HIS A 95 -14.63 -4.58 -10.96
N GLU A 96 -15.45 -5.60 -10.89
CA GLU A 96 -16.65 -5.56 -10.05
C GLU A 96 -16.29 -5.47 -8.59
N TYR A 97 -15.28 -6.22 -8.18
CA TYR A 97 -14.80 -6.18 -6.81
C TYR A 97 -14.26 -4.80 -6.42
N ILE A 98 -13.42 -4.20 -7.26
CA ILE A 98 -12.85 -2.88 -7.01
C ILE A 98 -13.97 -1.82 -6.91
N ASN A 99 -14.95 -1.88 -7.81
CA ASN A 99 -16.09 -0.96 -7.77
C ASN A 99 -16.93 -1.14 -6.51
N HIS A 100 -17.08 -2.36 -6.05
CA HIS A 100 -17.85 -2.67 -4.84
C HIS A 100 -17.09 -2.27 -3.57
N ILE A 101 -15.78 -2.45 -3.56
CA ILE A 101 -14.91 -2.06 -2.43
C ILE A 101 -14.94 -0.56 -2.17
N LYS A 102 -15.02 0.26 -3.23
CA LYS A 102 -14.98 1.72 -3.12
C LYS A 102 -16.30 2.28 -2.61
N GLY A 103 -16.90 1.62 -1.60
CA GLY A 103 -18.06 2.07 -0.87
C GLY A 103 -17.68 2.65 0.49
N GLU A 104 -18.68 2.79 1.36
CA GLU A 104 -18.51 3.41 2.68
C GLU A 104 -17.47 2.70 3.56
N GLU A 105 -17.49 1.37 3.55
CA GLU A 105 -16.55 0.59 4.37
C GLU A 105 -15.11 0.81 3.95
N PHE A 106 -14.85 0.81 2.63
CA PHE A 106 -13.51 1.10 2.11
C PHE A 106 -13.07 2.50 2.52
N ASN A 107 -13.94 3.50 2.33
CA ASN A 107 -13.61 4.89 2.64
C ASN A 107 -13.31 5.07 4.12
N ARG A 108 -14.06 4.42 5.00
CA ARG A 108 -13.84 4.48 6.44
C ARG A 108 -12.48 3.89 6.81
N GLN A 109 -12.17 2.71 6.27
CA GLN A 109 -10.89 2.06 6.52
C GLN A 109 -9.73 2.85 5.93
N TYR A 110 -9.91 3.41 4.74
CA TYR A 110 -8.91 4.24 4.09
C TYR A 110 -8.61 5.48 4.92
N GLU A 111 -9.62 6.17 5.43
CA GLU A 111 -9.42 7.33 6.29
C GLU A 111 -8.67 6.98 7.58
N GLN A 112 -9.01 5.84 8.19
CA GLN A 112 -8.32 5.36 9.38
C GLN A 112 -6.84 5.06 9.08
N CYS A 113 -6.57 4.44 7.95
CA CYS A 113 -5.19 4.16 7.51
C CYS A 113 -4.42 5.45 7.23
N CYS A 114 -5.05 6.44 6.60
CA CYS A 114 -4.41 7.74 6.36
C CYS A 114 -3.99 8.40 7.67
N LYS A 115 -4.81 8.31 8.70
CA LYS A 115 -4.49 8.86 10.02
C LYS A 115 -3.36 8.08 10.70
N LYS A 116 -3.35 6.75 10.54
CA LYS A 116 -2.34 5.89 11.14
C LYS A 116 -0.95 6.08 10.52
N TYR A 117 -0.90 6.33 9.22
CA TYR A 117 0.36 6.36 8.46
C TYR A 117 0.67 7.77 7.95
N LEU A 118 0.47 8.79 8.78
CA LEU A 118 0.81 10.17 8.41
C LEU A 118 2.32 10.39 8.38
N LEU A 119 2.79 11.00 7.30
CA LEU A 119 4.19 11.42 7.20
C LEU A 119 4.44 12.67 8.02
N PRO A 120 5.62 12.80 8.64
CA PRO A 120 6.04 14.05 9.29
C PRO A 120 6.07 15.19 8.26
N VAL A 121 5.72 16.37 8.70
CA VAL A 121 5.72 17.58 7.85
C VAL A 121 7.14 18.04 7.57
#